data_6939f7b5de4667c1a2812c745d579907
#
_entry.id   6939f7b5de4667c1a2812c745d579907
#
_cell.length_a   1.000
_cell.length_b   1.000
_cell.length_c   1.000
_cell.angle_alpha   90.00
_cell.angle_beta   90.00
_cell.angle_gamma   90.00
#
_symmetry.space_group_name_H-M   'P 1'
#
loop_
_entity.id
_entity.type
_entity.pdbx_description
1 polymer ?
#
loop_
_entity_poly.entity_id
_entity_poly.type
_entity_poly.pdbx_seq_one_letter_code
_entity_poly.pdbx_strand_id
1 'polypeptide(L)'
;GDLKRLLADAAEKSKADFMLINPIHAGAPIPPLEPSPYLPESRRFLNVTYIRPQDIPEYATLPADVRAQVDALHDSVAARNDESTPMDINAAWEAKRPALRLIFEAGRNNKRELEFEHFKTTAGPDLDSFATWCLCFEVWGAPWGENRWFFEKTIDDPAVRQLVEEHHDLFEFNRWLQWIAAEQVNAAQQEALDHGMTLGLMQDMAVGVHGLGADAWANPERFASGGVTVGCPPDFYNQQGQDWGQPPFNPRYLEATGYQVYREMVHSMYEHAGAVRIDHVLGLFRLWWIPQGLGARNGAYVT
;
A
#
# COMPACT_ATOMS: atom_id res chain seq x y z
N GLY A 1 -4.85 10.37 14.80
CA GLY A 1 -4.97 9.24 15.66
C GLY A 1 -3.71 8.85 16.42
N ASP A 2 -3.51 7.59 16.66
CA ASP A 2 -2.43 7.09 17.55
C ASP A 2 -1.03 7.39 17.04
N LEU A 3 -0.80 7.32 15.72
CA LEU A 3 0.48 7.70 15.14
C LEU A 3 0.82 9.16 15.45
N LYS A 4 -0.11 10.10 15.30
CA LYS A 4 0.11 11.50 15.63
C LYS A 4 0.50 11.70 17.09
N ARG A 5 -0.22 11.05 18.01
CA ARG A 5 0.08 11.10 19.45
C ARG A 5 1.45 10.52 19.76
N LEU A 6 1.80 9.39 19.13
CA LEU A 6 3.10 8.76 19.31
C LEU A 6 4.24 9.66 18.80
N LEU A 7 4.05 10.34 17.66
CA LEU A 7 5.02 11.28 17.11
C LEU A 7 5.22 12.49 18.04
N ALA A 8 4.12 13.09 18.51
CA ALA A 8 4.18 14.20 19.48
C ALA A 8 4.92 13.79 20.76
N ASP A 9 4.57 12.65 21.33
CA ASP A 9 5.22 12.11 22.53
C ASP A 9 6.71 11.82 22.30
N ALA A 10 7.09 11.26 21.16
CA ALA A 10 8.49 11.00 20.83
C ALA A 10 9.29 12.29 20.66
N ALA A 11 8.72 13.28 20.01
CA ALA A 11 9.35 14.61 19.85
C ALA A 11 9.52 15.30 21.20
N GLU A 12 8.46 15.39 22.00
CA GLU A 12 8.47 16.16 23.26
C GLU A 12 9.23 15.47 24.39
N LYS A 13 8.99 14.17 24.58
CA LYS A 13 9.54 13.40 25.72
C LYS A 13 10.93 12.83 25.44
N SER A 14 11.14 12.31 24.21
CA SER A 14 12.39 11.65 23.84
C SER A 14 13.32 12.53 22.99
N LYS A 15 12.88 13.72 22.60
CA LYS A 15 13.63 14.64 21.71
C LYS A 15 14.05 13.94 20.41
N ALA A 16 13.19 13.09 19.88
CA ALA A 16 13.43 12.39 18.64
C ALA A 16 13.36 13.36 17.45
N ASP A 17 14.30 13.26 16.52
CA ASP A 17 14.31 14.02 15.26
C ASP A 17 13.53 13.33 14.15
N PHE A 18 13.31 12.02 14.27
CA PHE A 18 12.51 11.22 13.35
C PHE A 18 11.94 9.98 14.04
N MET A 19 10.95 9.36 13.39
CA MET A 19 10.42 8.06 13.78
C MET A 19 10.36 7.13 12.59
N LEU A 20 11.09 6.02 12.64
CA LEU A 20 10.99 4.94 11.68
C LEU A 20 9.67 4.19 11.91
N ILE A 21 8.90 4.02 10.85
CA ILE A 21 7.69 3.21 10.82
C ILE A 21 7.86 2.04 9.85
N ASN A 22 7.15 0.94 10.11
CA ASN A 22 7.06 -0.18 9.16
C ASN A 22 6.57 0.29 7.79
N PRO A 23 6.82 -0.48 6.72
CA PRO A 23 6.27 -0.15 5.40
C PRO A 23 4.76 0.08 5.47
N ILE A 24 4.32 1.18 4.88
CA ILE A 24 2.90 1.54 4.75
C ILE A 24 2.42 1.41 3.31
N HIS A 25 3.08 0.56 2.54
CA HIS A 25 2.74 0.25 1.16
C HIS A 25 1.38 -0.45 1.04
N ALA A 26 0.74 -0.33 -0.12
CA ALA A 26 -0.60 -0.83 -0.35
C ALA A 26 -0.68 -2.36 -0.25
N GLY A 27 -1.68 -2.83 0.49
CA GLY A 27 -2.10 -4.22 0.55
C GLY A 27 -3.31 -4.52 -0.33
N ALA A 28 -3.84 -5.75 -0.22
CA ALA A 28 -5.06 -6.15 -0.90
C ALA A 28 -6.28 -5.33 -0.43
N PRO A 29 -7.27 -5.08 -1.32
CA PRO A 29 -8.41 -4.22 -1.01
C PRO A 29 -9.41 -4.86 -0.05
N ILE A 30 -9.47 -6.18 -0.01
CA ILE A 30 -10.36 -6.98 0.86
C ILE A 30 -9.62 -8.22 1.36
N PRO A 31 -10.09 -8.85 2.47
CA PRO A 31 -9.52 -10.10 2.98
C PRO A 31 -9.49 -11.25 1.95
N PRO A 32 -8.52 -12.16 2.12
CA PRO A 32 -7.53 -12.21 3.19
C PRO A 32 -6.40 -11.19 2.99
N LEU A 33 -6.07 -10.44 4.03
CA LEU A 33 -4.99 -9.46 4.00
C LEU A 33 -3.64 -10.11 4.36
N GLU A 34 -2.59 -9.74 3.65
CA GLU A 34 -1.23 -10.15 3.99
C GLU A 34 -0.79 -9.48 5.31
N PRO A 35 -0.44 -10.24 6.34
CA PRO A 35 -0.05 -9.67 7.63
C PRO A 35 1.34 -9.01 7.61
N SER A 36 2.20 -9.40 6.66
CA SER A 36 3.53 -8.82 6.54
C SER A 36 3.50 -7.52 5.75
N PRO A 37 3.95 -6.39 6.31
CA PRO A 37 4.04 -5.14 5.58
C PRO A 37 5.14 -5.14 4.50
N TYR A 38 5.98 -6.19 4.48
CA TYR A 38 7.09 -6.32 3.52
C TYR A 38 6.73 -7.08 2.24
N LEU A 39 5.46 -7.54 2.11
CA LEU A 39 4.95 -8.16 0.89
C LEU A 39 3.72 -7.37 0.37
N PRO A 40 3.89 -6.12 -0.07
CA PRO A 40 2.79 -5.28 -0.53
C PRO A 40 2.36 -5.65 -1.95
N GLU A 41 1.15 -5.24 -2.32
CA GLU A 41 0.62 -5.34 -3.68
C GLU A 41 1.16 -4.21 -4.60
N SER A 42 1.51 -3.07 -4.00
CA SER A 42 2.19 -1.95 -4.68
C SER A 42 3.04 -1.18 -3.69
N ARG A 43 4.25 -0.76 -4.11
CA ARG A 43 5.11 0.13 -3.33
C ARG A 43 4.87 1.62 -3.60
N ARG A 44 4.03 1.94 -4.57
CA ARG A 44 3.72 3.34 -4.94
C ARG A 44 2.51 3.90 -4.20
N PHE A 45 1.62 3.04 -3.72
CA PHE A 45 0.38 3.39 -3.06
C PHE A 45 0.42 3.02 -1.58
N LEU A 46 -0.54 3.56 -0.82
CA LEU A 46 -0.59 3.46 0.62
C LEU A 46 -1.54 2.37 1.10
N ASN A 47 -1.23 1.79 2.24
CA ASN A 47 -2.10 0.83 2.90
C ASN A 47 -3.30 1.54 3.55
N VAL A 48 -4.45 1.39 2.94
CA VAL A 48 -5.70 2.05 3.34
C VAL A 48 -6.28 1.52 4.66
N THR A 49 -5.78 0.40 5.17
CA THR A 49 -6.23 -0.13 6.46
C THR A 49 -5.84 0.77 7.64
N TYR A 50 -4.87 1.66 7.45
CA TYR A 50 -4.45 2.64 8.47
C TYR A 50 -5.32 3.90 8.51
N ILE A 51 -6.24 4.11 7.57
CA ILE A 51 -7.16 5.25 7.58
C ILE A 51 -7.99 5.23 8.88
N ARG A 52 -8.10 6.38 9.52
CA ARG A 52 -9.00 6.60 10.64
C ARG A 52 -10.24 7.34 10.15
N PRO A 53 -11.43 6.69 10.14
CA PRO A 53 -12.64 7.30 9.61
C PRO A 53 -13.00 8.64 10.27
N GLN A 54 -12.83 8.76 11.59
CA GLN A 54 -13.17 9.96 12.36
C GLN A 54 -12.28 11.18 12.05
N ASP A 55 -11.10 10.97 11.42
CA ASP A 55 -10.19 12.05 11.02
C ASP A 55 -10.47 12.53 9.58
N ILE A 56 -11.44 11.96 8.88
CA ILE A 56 -11.87 12.41 7.55
C ILE A 56 -12.77 13.64 7.73
N PRO A 57 -12.50 14.76 7.03
CA PRO A 57 -13.29 15.99 7.20
C PRO A 57 -14.79 15.78 7.03
N GLU A 58 -15.20 14.94 6.09
CA GLU A 58 -16.59 14.61 5.79
C GLU A 58 -17.30 13.94 6.97
N TYR A 59 -16.59 13.19 7.82
CA TYR A 59 -17.18 12.56 9.01
C TYR A 59 -17.86 13.58 9.93
N ALA A 60 -17.28 14.77 10.07
CA ALA A 60 -17.86 15.82 10.93
C ALA A 60 -19.20 16.36 10.41
N THR A 61 -19.47 16.23 9.12
CA THR A 61 -20.67 16.75 8.44
C THR A 61 -21.68 15.67 8.05
N LEU A 62 -21.42 14.41 8.43
CA LEU A 62 -22.35 13.31 8.15
C LEU A 62 -23.73 13.56 8.75
N PRO A 63 -24.81 13.13 8.06
CA PRO A 63 -26.12 12.98 8.67
C PRO A 63 -26.04 12.15 9.96
N ALA A 64 -26.87 12.48 10.95
CA ALA A 64 -26.78 11.86 12.29
C ALA A 64 -26.95 10.35 12.28
N ASP A 65 -27.83 9.83 11.42
CA ASP A 65 -28.09 8.40 11.23
C ASP A 65 -26.90 7.68 10.56
N VAL A 66 -26.27 8.30 9.57
CA VAL A 66 -25.06 7.76 8.91
C VAL A 66 -23.89 7.76 9.88
N ARG A 67 -23.69 8.86 10.64
CA ARG A 67 -22.67 8.93 11.67
C ARG A 67 -22.84 7.83 12.72
N ALA A 68 -24.06 7.61 13.19
CA ALA A 68 -24.36 6.55 14.15
C ALA A 68 -24.01 5.15 13.60
N GLN A 69 -24.18 4.90 12.31
CA GLN A 69 -23.76 3.65 11.69
C GLN A 69 -22.23 3.51 11.66
N VAL A 70 -21.51 4.58 11.30
CA VAL A 70 -20.04 4.59 11.31
C VAL A 70 -19.51 4.33 12.73
N ASP A 71 -20.09 4.97 13.74
CA ASP A 71 -19.70 4.80 15.13
C ASP A 71 -20.01 3.38 15.63
N ALA A 72 -21.15 2.80 15.26
CA ALA A 72 -21.48 1.42 15.61
C ALA A 72 -20.50 0.39 15.01
N LEU A 73 -20.02 0.61 13.78
CA LEU A 73 -18.99 -0.22 13.18
C LEU A 73 -17.66 -0.11 13.92
N HIS A 74 -17.27 1.09 14.35
CA HIS A 74 -16.08 1.28 15.20
C HIS A 74 -16.24 0.54 16.54
N ASP A 75 -17.36 0.73 17.22
CA ASP A 75 -17.62 0.17 18.56
C ASP A 75 -17.65 -1.36 18.53
N SER A 76 -18.02 -1.97 17.41
CA SER A 76 -18.04 -3.43 17.24
C SER A 76 -16.65 -4.08 17.37
N VAL A 77 -15.58 -3.31 17.14
CA VAL A 77 -14.18 -3.79 17.21
C VAL A 77 -13.34 -3.06 18.26
N ALA A 78 -13.82 -1.95 18.80
CA ALA A 78 -13.05 -1.09 19.70
C ALA A 78 -12.57 -1.81 20.98
N ALA A 79 -13.36 -2.72 21.54
CA ALA A 79 -12.98 -3.49 22.71
C ALA A 79 -11.74 -4.36 22.50
N ARG A 80 -11.42 -4.72 21.25
CA ARG A 80 -10.24 -5.52 20.91
C ARG A 80 -8.92 -4.74 21.05
N ASN A 81 -8.97 -3.41 21.14
CA ASN A 81 -7.78 -2.58 21.34
C ASN A 81 -7.09 -2.86 22.69
N ASP A 82 -7.82 -3.35 23.68
CA ASP A 82 -7.33 -3.68 25.02
C ASP A 82 -6.97 -5.15 25.19
N GLU A 83 -7.15 -5.98 24.16
CA GLU A 83 -6.78 -7.39 24.19
C GLU A 83 -5.27 -7.57 24.03
N SER A 84 -4.70 -8.53 24.77
CA SER A 84 -3.28 -8.92 24.66
C SER A 84 -3.00 -9.93 23.54
N THR A 85 -4.02 -10.31 22.79
CA THR A 85 -3.92 -11.23 21.66
C THR A 85 -3.41 -10.52 20.39
N PRO A 86 -2.80 -11.24 19.42
CA PRO A 86 -2.47 -10.65 18.14
C PRO A 86 -3.69 -10.03 17.46
N MET A 87 -3.50 -8.86 16.86
CA MET A 87 -4.56 -8.15 16.16
C MET A 87 -5.06 -8.94 14.94
N ASP A 88 -6.36 -9.14 14.84
CA ASP A 88 -7.02 -9.65 13.66
C ASP A 88 -7.25 -8.51 12.66
N ILE A 89 -6.28 -8.36 11.73
CA ILE A 89 -6.33 -7.29 10.71
C ILE A 89 -7.51 -7.45 9.74
N ASN A 90 -7.95 -8.68 9.46
CA ASN A 90 -9.09 -8.95 8.59
C ASN A 90 -10.38 -8.44 9.24
N ALA A 91 -10.66 -8.87 10.47
CA ALA A 91 -11.84 -8.42 11.20
C ALA A 91 -11.86 -6.89 11.42
N ALA A 92 -10.69 -6.29 11.69
CA ALA A 92 -10.58 -4.83 11.83
C ALA A 92 -10.92 -4.11 10.51
N TRP A 93 -10.46 -4.65 9.39
CA TRP A 93 -10.74 -4.07 8.08
C TRP A 93 -12.19 -4.30 7.63
N GLU A 94 -12.76 -5.46 7.90
CA GLU A 94 -14.16 -5.77 7.63
C GLU A 94 -15.14 -4.83 8.33
N ALA A 95 -14.79 -4.33 9.52
CA ALA A 95 -15.57 -3.29 10.21
C ALA A 95 -15.29 -1.88 9.66
N LYS A 96 -14.02 -1.56 9.37
CA LYS A 96 -13.59 -0.22 8.95
C LYS A 96 -14.01 0.11 7.52
N ARG A 97 -13.87 -0.83 6.59
CA ARG A 97 -14.16 -0.59 5.18
C ARG A 97 -15.61 -0.14 4.90
N PRO A 98 -16.65 -0.77 5.49
CA PRO A 98 -18.01 -0.28 5.37
C PRO A 98 -18.21 1.13 5.95
N ALA A 99 -17.54 1.47 7.05
CA ALA A 99 -17.57 2.81 7.61
C ALA A 99 -17.00 3.86 6.64
N LEU A 100 -15.87 3.54 5.99
CA LEU A 100 -15.29 4.39 4.93
C LEU A 100 -16.22 4.51 3.72
N ARG A 101 -16.91 3.43 3.36
CA ARG A 101 -17.89 3.43 2.27
C ARG A 101 -19.06 4.37 2.55
N LEU A 102 -19.60 4.34 3.76
CA LEU A 102 -20.69 5.26 4.19
C LEU A 102 -20.25 6.73 4.10
N ILE A 103 -19.01 7.04 4.50
CA ILE A 103 -18.47 8.40 4.40
C ILE A 103 -18.31 8.82 2.93
N PHE A 104 -17.80 7.94 2.08
CA PHE A 104 -17.66 8.20 0.64
C PHE A 104 -19.01 8.48 -0.03
N GLU A 105 -20.03 7.65 0.26
CA GLU A 105 -21.37 7.73 -0.31
C GLU A 105 -22.16 8.97 0.18
N ALA A 106 -21.87 9.47 1.38
CA ALA A 106 -22.47 10.72 1.87
C ALA A 106 -22.05 11.95 1.04
N GLY A 107 -21.00 11.79 0.23
CA GLY A 107 -20.54 12.83 -0.68
C GLY A 107 -19.66 13.87 -0.01
N ARG A 108 -19.18 14.80 -0.83
CA ARG A 108 -18.23 15.85 -0.48
C ARG A 108 -18.75 17.20 -0.92
N ASN A 109 -18.32 18.28 -0.24
CA ASN A 109 -18.59 19.63 -0.73
C ASN A 109 -17.71 19.95 -1.95
N ASN A 110 -18.05 21.04 -2.67
CA ASN A 110 -17.37 21.43 -3.91
C ASN A 110 -15.84 21.60 -3.74
N LYS A 111 -15.39 22.13 -2.60
CA LYS A 111 -13.96 22.29 -2.32
C LYS A 111 -13.25 20.93 -2.27
N ARG A 112 -13.81 20.01 -1.49
CA ARG A 112 -13.28 18.66 -1.33
C ARG A 112 -13.33 17.86 -2.64
N GLU A 113 -14.35 18.09 -3.45
CA GLU A 113 -14.42 17.47 -4.79
C GLU A 113 -13.28 17.96 -5.69
N LEU A 114 -13.00 19.27 -5.71
CA LEU A 114 -11.89 19.83 -6.48
C LEU A 114 -10.52 19.33 -5.97
N GLU A 115 -10.36 19.15 -4.66
CA GLU A 115 -9.13 18.58 -4.09
C GLU A 115 -8.94 17.12 -4.50
N PHE A 116 -10.02 16.34 -4.53
CA PHE A 116 -9.97 14.95 -5.00
C PHE A 116 -9.66 14.87 -6.51
N GLU A 117 -10.29 15.71 -7.34
CA GLU A 117 -9.99 15.78 -8.78
C GLU A 117 -8.52 16.17 -9.02
N HIS A 118 -8.00 17.12 -8.23
CA HIS A 118 -6.60 17.48 -8.30
C HIS A 118 -5.68 16.31 -7.93
N PHE A 119 -6.00 15.58 -6.86
CA PHE A 119 -5.25 14.38 -6.47
C PHE A 119 -5.23 13.34 -7.59
N LYS A 120 -6.39 13.02 -8.20
CA LYS A 120 -6.48 12.07 -9.32
C LYS A 120 -5.61 12.51 -10.50
N THR A 121 -5.65 13.79 -10.83
CA THR A 121 -4.85 14.35 -11.93
C THR A 121 -3.35 14.26 -11.65
N THR A 122 -2.94 14.54 -10.42
CA THR A 122 -1.53 14.52 -10.01
C THR A 122 -0.98 13.09 -9.92
N ALA A 123 -1.76 12.16 -9.35
CA ALA A 123 -1.38 10.75 -9.25
C ALA A 123 -1.33 10.05 -10.61
N GLY A 124 -2.13 10.54 -11.58
CA GLY A 124 -2.08 10.11 -12.96
C GLY A 124 -2.55 8.67 -13.22
N PRO A 125 -2.17 8.09 -14.37
CA PRO A 125 -2.69 6.79 -14.83
C PRO A 125 -2.30 5.61 -13.93
N ASP A 126 -1.26 5.73 -13.12
CA ASP A 126 -0.88 4.65 -12.22
C ASP A 126 -1.91 4.46 -11.10
N LEU A 127 -2.57 5.55 -10.64
CA LEU A 127 -3.69 5.45 -9.68
C LEU A 127 -4.87 4.69 -10.30
N ASP A 128 -5.18 4.97 -11.56
CA ASP A 128 -6.24 4.26 -12.28
C ASP A 128 -5.90 2.78 -12.45
N SER A 129 -4.65 2.46 -12.77
CA SER A 129 -4.16 1.09 -12.87
C SER A 129 -4.26 0.33 -11.55
N PHE A 130 -3.86 0.97 -10.46
CA PHE A 130 -3.98 0.40 -9.11
C PHE A 130 -5.45 0.17 -8.71
N ALA A 131 -6.30 1.17 -8.92
CA ALA A 131 -7.74 1.07 -8.61
C ALA A 131 -8.43 0.00 -9.47
N THR A 132 -8.00 -0.17 -10.73
CA THR A 132 -8.49 -1.23 -11.61
C THR A 132 -8.10 -2.62 -11.09
N TRP A 133 -6.86 -2.81 -10.64
CA TRP A 133 -6.44 -4.06 -10.02
C TRP A 133 -7.25 -4.37 -8.76
N CYS A 134 -7.46 -3.37 -7.90
CA CYS A 134 -8.32 -3.51 -6.71
C CYS A 134 -9.74 -3.93 -7.10
N LEU A 135 -10.29 -3.33 -8.13
CA LEU A 135 -11.62 -3.67 -8.64
C LEU A 135 -11.69 -5.11 -9.15
N CYS A 136 -10.72 -5.54 -9.95
CA CYS A 136 -10.62 -6.94 -10.41
C CYS A 136 -10.52 -7.90 -9.23
N PHE A 137 -9.73 -7.56 -8.23
CA PHE A 137 -9.59 -8.36 -7.01
C PHE A 137 -10.92 -8.50 -6.26
N GLU A 138 -11.67 -7.40 -6.13
CA GLU A 138 -12.92 -7.38 -5.38
C GLU A 138 -14.06 -8.10 -6.11
N VAL A 139 -14.14 -7.96 -7.44
CA VAL A 139 -15.28 -8.51 -8.22
C VAL A 139 -15.00 -9.91 -8.75
N TRP A 140 -13.78 -10.15 -9.22
CA TRP A 140 -13.39 -11.47 -9.74
C TRP A 140 -12.70 -12.38 -8.73
N GLY A 141 -12.40 -11.83 -7.54
CA GLY A 141 -11.70 -12.52 -6.45
C GLY A 141 -10.19 -12.43 -6.54
N ALA A 142 -9.52 -12.80 -5.45
CA ALA A 142 -8.07 -12.79 -5.34
C ALA A 142 -7.38 -13.53 -6.51
N PRO A 143 -6.28 -13.00 -7.06
CA PRO A 143 -5.63 -13.57 -8.25
C PRO A 143 -4.86 -14.87 -7.99
N TRP A 144 -4.87 -15.36 -6.78
CA TRP A 144 -4.31 -16.67 -6.40
C TRP A 144 -5.41 -17.72 -6.22
N GLY A 145 -5.04 -18.98 -6.28
CA GLY A 145 -6.00 -20.09 -6.26
C GLY A 145 -6.59 -20.39 -7.63
N GLU A 146 -7.91 -20.47 -7.72
CA GLU A 146 -8.60 -20.85 -8.96
C GLU A 146 -8.85 -19.67 -9.91
N ASN A 147 -8.74 -18.44 -9.42
CA ASN A 147 -8.94 -17.23 -10.21
C ASN A 147 -7.76 -16.96 -11.14
N ARG A 148 -8.04 -16.87 -12.43
CA ARG A 148 -6.98 -16.78 -13.45
C ARG A 148 -6.92 -15.44 -14.17
N TRP A 149 -7.78 -14.48 -13.80
CA TRP A 149 -7.86 -13.20 -14.50
C TRP A 149 -6.51 -12.46 -14.56
N PHE A 150 -5.66 -12.60 -13.56
CA PHE A 150 -4.33 -12.01 -13.53
C PHE A 150 -3.44 -12.46 -14.72
N PHE A 151 -3.56 -13.74 -15.12
CA PHE A 151 -2.77 -14.33 -16.20
C PHE A 151 -3.46 -14.24 -17.56
N GLU A 152 -4.79 -14.11 -17.57
CA GLU A 152 -5.60 -14.19 -18.79
C GLU A 152 -6.00 -12.83 -19.33
N LYS A 153 -5.93 -11.77 -18.50
CA LYS A 153 -6.34 -10.41 -18.84
C LYS A 153 -5.26 -9.40 -18.54
N THR A 154 -5.15 -8.44 -19.42
CA THR A 154 -4.32 -7.25 -19.21
C THR A 154 -5.19 -6.07 -18.82
N ILE A 155 -4.58 -4.99 -18.36
CA ILE A 155 -5.29 -3.75 -18.01
C ILE A 155 -6.10 -3.18 -19.19
N ASP A 156 -5.66 -3.42 -20.42
CA ASP A 156 -6.30 -2.95 -21.65
C ASP A 156 -7.38 -3.90 -22.20
N ASP A 157 -7.61 -5.05 -21.55
CA ASP A 157 -8.62 -6.01 -21.98
C ASP A 157 -10.03 -5.36 -21.99
N PRO A 158 -10.84 -5.58 -23.06
CA PRO A 158 -12.21 -5.06 -23.10
C PRO A 158 -13.08 -5.44 -21.90
N ALA A 159 -12.90 -6.63 -21.34
CA ALA A 159 -13.65 -7.08 -20.16
C ALA A 159 -13.22 -6.29 -18.89
N VAL A 160 -11.97 -5.87 -18.80
CA VAL A 160 -11.50 -5.01 -17.70
C VAL A 160 -12.10 -3.61 -17.83
N ARG A 161 -12.11 -3.03 -19.03
CA ARG A 161 -12.77 -1.74 -19.29
C ARG A 161 -14.26 -1.78 -18.96
N GLN A 162 -14.94 -2.82 -19.41
CA GLN A 162 -16.35 -3.03 -19.09
C GLN A 162 -16.57 -3.14 -17.56
N LEU A 163 -15.71 -3.86 -16.85
CA LEU A 163 -15.78 -3.97 -15.38
C LEU A 163 -15.68 -2.60 -14.70
N VAL A 164 -14.77 -1.72 -15.16
CA VAL A 164 -14.63 -0.37 -14.63
C VAL A 164 -15.89 0.47 -14.90
N GLU A 165 -16.51 0.33 -16.08
CA GLU A 165 -17.76 1.02 -16.41
C GLU A 165 -18.93 0.52 -15.53
N GLU A 166 -19.07 -0.79 -15.36
CA GLU A 166 -20.16 -1.40 -14.57
C GLU A 166 -20.03 -1.13 -13.06
N HIS A 167 -18.81 -0.99 -12.56
CA HIS A 167 -18.52 -0.79 -11.14
C HIS A 167 -17.77 0.53 -10.88
N HIS A 168 -18.12 1.57 -11.62
CA HIS A 168 -17.44 2.87 -11.56
C HIS A 168 -17.41 3.47 -10.16
N ASP A 169 -18.46 3.29 -9.35
CA ASP A 169 -18.52 3.74 -7.97
C ASP A 169 -17.50 3.04 -7.06
N LEU A 170 -17.24 1.76 -7.26
CA LEU A 170 -16.23 1.00 -6.53
C LEU A 170 -14.80 1.38 -6.99
N PHE A 171 -14.63 1.62 -8.28
CA PHE A 171 -13.39 2.15 -8.84
C PHE A 171 -13.05 3.52 -8.23
N GLU A 172 -14.01 4.46 -8.21
CA GLU A 172 -13.84 5.77 -7.56
C GLU A 172 -13.59 5.67 -6.06
N PHE A 173 -14.22 4.74 -5.38
CA PHE A 173 -13.98 4.49 -3.96
C PHE A 173 -12.53 4.07 -3.68
N ASN A 174 -11.96 3.19 -4.50
CA ASN A 174 -10.56 2.78 -4.35
C ASN A 174 -9.59 3.94 -4.60
N ARG A 175 -9.88 4.84 -5.55
CA ARG A 175 -9.09 6.07 -5.77
C ARG A 175 -9.21 7.04 -4.59
N TRP A 176 -10.43 7.21 -4.07
CA TRP A 176 -10.70 8.05 -2.91
C TRP A 176 -9.98 7.54 -1.66
N LEU A 177 -9.94 6.25 -1.42
CA LEU A 177 -9.20 5.67 -0.30
C LEU A 177 -7.70 6.04 -0.35
N GLN A 178 -7.09 6.06 -1.51
CA GLN A 178 -5.69 6.49 -1.67
C GLN A 178 -5.51 7.97 -1.35
N TRP A 179 -6.43 8.82 -1.78
CA TRP A 179 -6.40 10.24 -1.44
C TRP A 179 -6.49 10.46 0.07
N ILE A 180 -7.45 9.84 0.75
CA ILE A 180 -7.62 9.95 2.21
C ILE A 180 -6.40 9.40 2.96
N ALA A 181 -5.84 8.29 2.51
CA ALA A 181 -4.62 7.74 3.10
C ALA A 181 -3.45 8.74 3.00
N ALA A 182 -3.25 9.35 1.83
CA ALA A 182 -2.23 10.36 1.61
C ALA A 182 -2.43 11.59 2.50
N GLU A 183 -3.66 12.12 2.61
CA GLU A 183 -3.97 13.23 3.52
C GLU A 183 -3.62 12.89 4.98
N GLN A 184 -3.97 11.70 5.45
CA GLN A 184 -3.73 11.32 6.84
C GLN A 184 -2.25 11.06 7.16
N VAL A 185 -1.48 10.51 6.22
CA VAL A 185 -0.02 10.36 6.38
C VAL A 185 0.66 11.72 6.37
N ASN A 186 0.26 12.63 5.46
CA ASN A 186 0.76 14.01 5.43
C ASN A 186 0.43 14.75 6.72
N ALA A 187 -0.77 14.57 7.26
CA ALA A 187 -1.15 15.16 8.54
C ALA A 187 -0.35 14.59 9.72
N ALA A 188 0.10 13.32 9.64
CA ALA A 188 0.98 12.75 10.65
C ALA A 188 2.41 13.28 10.53
N GLN A 189 2.93 13.43 9.31
CA GLN A 189 4.22 14.06 9.06
C GLN A 189 4.23 15.51 9.58
N GLN A 190 3.19 16.29 9.29
CA GLN A 190 3.09 17.67 9.77
C GLN A 190 3.03 17.73 11.29
N GLU A 191 2.28 16.86 11.95
CA GLU A 191 2.24 16.76 13.42
C GLU A 191 3.64 16.56 14.02
N ALA A 192 4.44 15.67 13.42
CA ALA A 192 5.81 15.42 13.87
C ALA A 192 6.68 16.68 13.77
N LEU A 193 6.59 17.42 12.67
CA LEU A 193 7.34 18.66 12.44
C LEU A 193 6.88 19.77 13.39
N ASP A 194 5.58 19.91 13.61
CA ASP A 194 4.98 20.92 14.51
C ASP A 194 5.39 20.69 15.96
N HIS A 195 5.65 19.45 16.36
CA HIS A 195 6.19 19.10 17.69
C HIS A 195 7.72 19.13 17.77
N GLY A 196 8.41 19.55 16.72
CA GLY A 196 9.85 19.85 16.72
C GLY A 196 10.76 18.74 16.21
N MET A 197 10.23 17.69 15.58
CA MET A 197 11.07 16.73 14.85
C MET A 197 11.69 17.42 13.63
N THR A 198 12.97 17.17 13.36
CA THR A 198 13.66 17.73 12.18
C THR A 198 13.25 17.05 10.87
N LEU A 199 13.06 15.73 10.90
CA LEU A 199 12.71 14.92 9.74
C LEU A 199 11.27 14.39 9.80
N GLY A 200 10.73 14.16 11.00
CA GLY A 200 9.41 13.58 11.19
C GLY A 200 9.38 12.08 10.89
N LEU A 201 8.52 11.64 9.99
CA LEU A 201 8.42 10.22 9.60
C LEU A 201 9.64 9.79 8.78
N MET A 202 10.14 8.60 9.07
CA MET A 202 11.02 7.83 8.21
C MET A 202 10.26 6.60 7.74
N GLN A 203 9.95 6.51 6.45
CA GLN A 203 9.29 5.35 5.88
C GLN A 203 10.29 4.24 5.58
N ASP A 204 9.88 2.99 5.86
CA ASP A 204 10.64 1.81 5.47
C ASP A 204 10.19 1.34 4.08
N MET A 205 11.15 1.11 3.19
CA MET A 205 10.89 0.67 1.83
C MET A 205 11.04 -0.86 1.74
N ALA A 206 9.95 -1.55 1.44
CA ALA A 206 9.99 -2.99 1.17
C ALA A 206 10.88 -3.31 -0.05
N VAL A 207 11.53 -4.48 -0.03
CA VAL A 207 12.45 -4.92 -1.10
C VAL A 207 11.73 -5.07 -2.44
N GLY A 208 10.51 -5.62 -2.43
CA GLY A 208 9.73 -5.89 -3.64
C GLY A 208 8.23 -5.84 -3.37
N VAL A 209 7.47 -6.43 -4.28
CA VAL A 209 6.01 -6.54 -4.24
C VAL A 209 5.58 -7.99 -4.39
N HIS A 210 4.32 -8.27 -4.07
CA HIS A 210 3.71 -9.55 -4.35
C HIS A 210 3.71 -9.85 -5.86
N GLY A 211 4.08 -11.08 -6.25
CA GLY A 211 4.19 -11.44 -7.66
C GLY A 211 2.87 -11.41 -8.44
N LEU A 212 1.73 -11.44 -7.75
CA LEU A 212 0.39 -11.27 -8.30
C LEU A 212 -0.23 -9.93 -7.90
N GLY A 213 0.60 -8.99 -7.45
CA GLY A 213 0.18 -7.66 -7.01
C GLY A 213 -0.09 -6.69 -8.16
N ALA A 214 -0.59 -5.53 -7.78
CA ALA A 214 -1.00 -4.48 -8.71
C ALA A 214 0.13 -4.00 -9.62
N ASP A 215 1.33 -3.80 -9.07
CA ASP A 215 2.48 -3.32 -9.84
C ASP A 215 2.90 -4.34 -10.91
N ALA A 216 2.86 -5.64 -10.58
CA ALA A 216 3.25 -6.70 -11.50
C ALA A 216 2.20 -6.93 -12.61
N TRP A 217 0.91 -6.76 -12.30
CA TRP A 217 -0.16 -6.91 -13.28
C TRP A 217 -0.25 -5.74 -14.25
N ALA A 218 -0.16 -4.52 -13.73
CA ALA A 218 -0.31 -3.33 -14.55
C ALA A 218 0.88 -3.09 -15.49
N ASN A 219 2.09 -3.51 -15.08
CA ASN A 219 3.33 -3.23 -15.79
C ASN A 219 4.27 -4.44 -15.77
N PRO A 220 3.88 -5.56 -16.38
CA PRO A 220 4.65 -6.81 -16.31
C PRO A 220 6.06 -6.68 -16.90
N GLU A 221 6.29 -5.77 -17.84
CA GLU A 221 7.59 -5.51 -18.46
C GLU A 221 8.61 -4.91 -17.48
N ARG A 222 8.16 -4.32 -16.38
CA ARG A 222 9.03 -3.79 -15.31
C ARG A 222 9.72 -4.90 -14.52
N PHE A 223 9.20 -6.12 -14.59
CA PHE A 223 9.67 -7.26 -13.81
C PHE A 223 10.34 -8.31 -14.71
N ALA A 224 11.26 -9.07 -14.15
CA ALA A 224 11.89 -10.16 -14.87
C ALA A 224 10.91 -11.30 -15.11
N SER A 225 10.83 -11.75 -16.36
CA SER A 225 10.08 -12.94 -16.75
C SER A 225 10.88 -14.23 -16.45
N GLY A 226 10.21 -15.38 -16.46
CA GLY A 226 10.88 -16.68 -16.43
C GLY A 226 10.96 -17.35 -15.06
N GLY A 227 10.04 -17.00 -14.14
CA GLY A 227 9.90 -17.73 -12.88
C GLY A 227 11.11 -17.60 -11.95
N VAL A 228 11.51 -16.37 -11.68
CA VAL A 228 12.58 -16.04 -10.73
C VAL A 228 12.00 -15.20 -9.60
N THR A 229 12.55 -15.40 -8.40
CA THR A 229 12.23 -14.61 -7.20
C THR A 229 13.49 -14.01 -6.61
N VAL A 230 13.35 -13.02 -5.73
CA VAL A 230 14.48 -12.48 -4.94
C VAL A 230 14.53 -13.07 -3.55
N GLY A 231 15.74 -13.10 -3.01
CA GLY A 231 15.99 -13.55 -1.66
C GLY A 231 17.42 -13.28 -1.21
N CYS A 232 17.91 -14.09 -0.28
CA CYS A 232 19.29 -14.07 0.18
C CYS A 232 19.96 -15.43 0.03
N PRO A 233 21.28 -15.47 -0.27
CA PRO A 233 22.06 -16.72 -0.23
C PRO A 233 22.11 -17.28 1.20
N PRO A 234 22.50 -18.55 1.37
CA PRO A 234 22.85 -19.10 2.67
C PRO A 234 23.87 -18.24 3.41
N ASP A 235 23.62 -18.02 4.69
CA ASP A 235 24.52 -17.31 5.60
C ASP A 235 24.64 -18.04 6.95
N PHE A 236 25.35 -17.43 7.90
CA PHE A 236 25.57 -18.00 9.21
C PHE A 236 24.27 -18.22 10.00
N TYR A 237 23.30 -17.31 9.87
CA TYR A 237 22.03 -17.36 10.60
C TYR A 237 20.98 -18.21 9.89
N ASN A 238 20.99 -18.19 8.54
CA ASN A 238 20.08 -18.96 7.71
C ASN A 238 20.83 -19.78 6.66
N GLN A 239 21.21 -20.99 7.06
CA GLN A 239 22.02 -21.91 6.24
C GLN A 239 21.29 -22.43 4.99
N GLN A 240 19.98 -22.22 4.88
CA GLN A 240 19.20 -22.58 3.68
C GLN A 240 19.08 -21.40 2.70
N GLY A 241 19.47 -20.18 3.13
CA GLY A 241 19.11 -18.95 2.46
C GLY A 241 17.65 -18.60 2.65
N GLN A 242 17.20 -17.53 2.01
CA GLN A 242 15.81 -17.08 2.07
C GLN A 242 15.31 -16.82 0.66
N ASP A 243 14.11 -17.31 0.38
CA ASP A 243 13.32 -16.94 -0.79
C ASP A 243 12.14 -16.08 -0.33
N TRP A 244 12.07 -14.84 -0.79
CA TRP A 244 11.04 -13.90 -0.38
C TRP A 244 9.82 -13.94 -1.31
N GLY A 245 9.86 -14.74 -2.39
CA GLY A 245 8.75 -14.92 -3.32
C GLY A 245 8.42 -13.69 -4.17
N GLN A 246 9.25 -12.66 -4.13
CA GLN A 246 9.02 -11.39 -4.83
C GLN A 246 9.70 -11.40 -6.20
N PRO A 247 9.03 -10.92 -7.28
CA PRO A 247 9.68 -10.81 -8.58
C PRO A 247 10.72 -9.67 -8.57
N PRO A 248 11.93 -9.88 -9.11
CA PRO A 248 12.88 -8.80 -9.28
C PRO A 248 12.47 -7.87 -10.42
N PHE A 249 12.87 -6.60 -10.33
CA PHE A 249 12.81 -5.72 -11.48
C PHE A 249 13.66 -6.24 -12.62
N ASN A 250 13.24 -5.98 -13.86
CA ASN A 250 14.01 -6.27 -15.06
C ASN A 250 15.14 -5.23 -15.24
N PRO A 251 16.43 -5.60 -15.10
CA PRO A 251 17.54 -4.65 -15.18
C PRO A 251 17.61 -3.93 -16.53
N ARG A 252 17.31 -4.63 -17.62
CA ARG A 252 17.29 -4.03 -18.97
C ARG A 252 16.20 -2.98 -19.12
N TYR A 253 15.02 -3.22 -18.52
CA TYR A 253 13.95 -2.23 -18.51
C TYR A 253 14.35 -1.01 -17.67
N LEU A 254 14.91 -1.23 -16.48
CA LEU A 254 15.38 -0.13 -15.63
C LEU A 254 16.42 0.74 -16.35
N GLU A 255 17.42 0.13 -16.98
CA GLU A 255 18.45 0.85 -17.73
C GLU A 255 17.84 1.63 -18.91
N ALA A 256 17.00 0.99 -19.73
CA ALA A 256 16.36 1.59 -20.89
C ALA A 256 15.46 2.79 -20.54
N THR A 257 14.86 2.78 -19.37
CA THR A 257 13.98 3.86 -18.87
C THR A 257 14.70 4.86 -17.94
N GLY A 258 16.02 4.74 -17.79
CA GLY A 258 16.79 5.58 -16.87
C GLY A 258 16.34 5.45 -15.42
N TYR A 259 15.96 4.25 -15.00
CA TYR A 259 15.48 3.92 -13.65
C TYR A 259 14.22 4.70 -13.22
N GLN A 260 13.38 5.08 -14.18
CA GLN A 260 12.22 5.94 -13.92
C GLN A 260 11.31 5.37 -12.82
N VAL A 261 10.93 4.10 -12.93
CA VAL A 261 10.03 3.47 -11.96
C VAL A 261 10.59 3.50 -10.52
N TYR A 262 11.91 3.32 -10.38
CA TYR A 262 12.55 3.37 -9.08
C TYR A 262 12.57 4.79 -8.51
N ARG A 263 12.86 5.79 -9.36
CA ARG A 263 12.85 7.21 -8.96
C ARG A 263 11.44 7.65 -8.53
N GLU A 264 10.41 7.27 -9.29
CA GLU A 264 9.01 7.58 -8.97
C GLU A 264 8.56 6.94 -7.67
N MET A 265 8.95 5.68 -7.43
CA MET A 265 8.67 4.99 -6.17
C MET A 265 9.31 5.68 -4.97
N VAL A 266 10.60 6.05 -5.06
CA VAL A 266 11.29 6.78 -4.00
C VAL A 266 10.69 8.18 -3.82
N HIS A 267 10.34 8.86 -4.91
CA HIS A 267 9.69 10.17 -4.86
C HIS A 267 8.36 10.12 -4.10
N SER A 268 7.50 9.15 -4.42
CA SER A 268 6.21 9.01 -3.73
C SER A 268 6.35 8.78 -2.21
N MET A 269 7.42 8.13 -1.76
CA MET A 269 7.69 7.99 -0.34
C MET A 269 8.09 9.33 0.33
N TYR A 270 8.90 10.15 -0.37
CA TYR A 270 9.29 11.47 0.12
C TYR A 270 8.17 12.50 0.10
N GLU A 271 7.08 12.28 -0.63
CA GLU A 271 5.87 13.12 -0.54
C GLU A 271 5.23 13.08 0.86
N HIS A 272 5.49 12.02 1.62
CA HIS A 272 4.81 11.76 2.89
C HIS A 272 5.76 11.62 4.09
N ALA A 273 7.07 11.77 3.90
CA ALA A 273 8.06 11.56 4.95
C ALA A 273 9.31 12.41 4.72
N GLY A 274 10.02 12.76 5.79
CA GLY A 274 11.29 13.47 5.70
C GLY A 274 12.49 12.57 5.45
N ALA A 275 12.33 11.24 5.57
CA ALA A 275 13.39 10.27 5.34
C ALA A 275 12.83 8.93 4.87
N VAL A 276 13.69 8.13 4.22
CA VAL A 276 13.38 6.77 3.76
C VAL A 276 14.49 5.83 4.21
N ARG A 277 14.11 4.72 4.85
CA ARG A 277 15.00 3.59 5.07
C ARG A 277 14.88 2.63 3.89
N ILE A 278 16.01 2.31 3.28
CA ILE A 278 16.06 1.32 2.18
C ILE A 278 16.38 -0.03 2.79
N ASP A 279 15.40 -0.93 2.80
CA ASP A 279 15.64 -2.31 3.21
C ASP A 279 16.45 -3.03 2.14
N HIS A 280 17.37 -3.90 2.57
CA HIS A 280 18.26 -4.66 1.69
C HIS A 280 18.94 -3.78 0.63
N VAL A 281 19.74 -2.80 1.08
CA VAL A 281 20.42 -1.79 0.21
C VAL A 281 21.24 -2.38 -0.94
N LEU A 282 21.67 -3.65 -0.85
CA LEU A 282 22.29 -4.37 -1.95
C LEU A 282 21.43 -4.39 -3.21
N GLY A 283 20.11 -4.29 -3.07
CA GLY A 283 19.15 -4.21 -4.18
C GLY A 283 19.37 -3.02 -5.13
N LEU A 284 20.12 -1.99 -4.71
CA LEU A 284 20.56 -0.89 -5.58
C LEU A 284 21.66 -1.28 -6.57
N PHE A 285 22.34 -2.40 -6.32
CA PHE A 285 23.50 -2.82 -7.11
C PHE A 285 23.34 -4.23 -7.67
N ARG A 286 22.78 -5.15 -6.87
CA ARG A 286 22.57 -6.54 -7.24
C ARG A 286 21.57 -7.19 -6.30
N LEU A 287 20.81 -8.16 -6.81
CA LEU A 287 19.89 -9.00 -6.02
C LEU A 287 20.24 -10.48 -6.20
N TRP A 288 19.97 -11.26 -5.15
CA TRP A 288 20.05 -12.72 -5.22
C TRP A 288 18.80 -13.24 -5.89
N TRP A 289 18.93 -13.72 -7.13
CA TRP A 289 17.82 -14.28 -7.90
C TRP A 289 17.80 -15.79 -7.73
N ILE A 290 16.61 -16.31 -7.47
CA ILE A 290 16.36 -17.72 -7.19
C ILE A 290 15.44 -18.24 -8.28
N PRO A 291 15.87 -19.24 -9.09
CA PRO A 291 14.98 -19.90 -10.04
C PRO A 291 13.85 -20.61 -9.29
N GLN A 292 12.62 -20.41 -9.74
CA GLN A 292 11.43 -20.98 -9.11
C GLN A 292 11.56 -22.49 -8.91
N GLY A 293 11.25 -22.98 -7.71
CA GLY A 293 11.27 -24.40 -7.36
C GLY A 293 12.64 -24.98 -7.01
N LEU A 294 13.75 -24.23 -7.17
CA LEU A 294 15.09 -24.75 -6.86
C LEU A 294 15.57 -24.42 -5.44
N GLY A 295 14.88 -23.53 -4.73
CA GLY A 295 15.25 -23.06 -3.40
C GLY A 295 16.43 -22.10 -3.37
N ALA A 296 16.55 -21.35 -2.28
CA ALA A 296 17.44 -20.19 -2.16
C ALA A 296 18.93 -20.50 -2.33
N ARG A 297 19.36 -21.74 -2.04
CA ARG A 297 20.76 -22.19 -2.23
C ARG A 297 21.23 -22.17 -3.69
N ASN A 298 20.31 -22.26 -4.63
CA ASN A 298 20.58 -22.41 -6.06
C ASN A 298 20.41 -21.10 -6.83
N GLY A 299 20.40 -19.98 -6.13
CA GLY A 299 20.35 -18.65 -6.73
C GLY A 299 21.71 -18.17 -7.24
N ALA A 300 21.67 -16.98 -7.82
CA ALA A 300 22.86 -16.24 -8.25
C ALA A 300 22.63 -14.72 -8.08
N TYR A 301 23.70 -13.97 -7.87
CA TYR A 301 23.63 -12.51 -7.94
C TYR A 301 23.46 -12.05 -9.38
N VAL A 302 22.48 -11.17 -9.59
CA VAL A 302 22.23 -10.47 -10.84
C VAL A 302 22.40 -8.98 -10.59
N THR A 303 23.20 -8.32 -11.41
CA THR A 303 23.50 -6.87 -11.38
C THR A 303 22.67 -6.12 -12.42
#